data_15808a91b6170b3da0ad7a915e56fa7c
#
_entry.id   15808a91b6170b3da0ad7a915e56fa7c
#
_cell.length_a   1.000
_cell.length_b   1.000
_cell.length_c   1.000
_cell.angle_alpha   90.00
_cell.angle_beta   90.00
_cell.angle_gamma   90.00
#
_symmetry.space_group_name_H-M   'P 1'
#
loop_
_entity.id
_entity.type
_entity.pdbx_description
1 polymer ?
#
loop_
_entity_poly.entity_id
_entity_poly.type
_entity_poly.pdbx_seq_one_letter_code
_entity_poly.pdbx_strand_id
1 'polypeptide(L)'
;MTLTVPFLAVQPTRSLPALVKSTLVGLGMLMGLGQFATAAETAATPHPTIRAMSGAEAIGRLDPKTTALLVIDFQNEYFTGRMPIPDGMKALENTQRLIKFADKEHIQVIHVQHIAPAGAAVFATDGKTVDFHPLMKPRSQDKLVQKTSVSVFASTDLDAQLKKAGVKTLIITGLMTHACVAGAARDAAPLGYDVVVASDATATRAITRIDGRSVSKDELHNSALAEIEDTFGSVLSTSQIIALPVN
;
A
#
# COMPACT_ATOMS: atom_id res chain seq x y z
N MET A 1 32.92 -27.53 24.96
CA MET A 1 32.40 -28.72 24.27
C MET A 1 31.86 -28.26 22.92
N THR A 2 32.70 -28.34 21.89
CA THR A 2 32.46 -27.76 20.56
C THR A 2 32.00 -28.89 19.64
N LEU A 3 30.78 -28.87 19.19
CA LEU A 3 30.22 -29.83 18.24
C LEU A 3 30.46 -29.31 16.78
N THR A 4 31.35 -30.03 16.11
CA THR A 4 31.63 -29.82 14.67
C THR A 4 30.73 -30.75 13.85
N VAL A 5 29.95 -30.19 12.93
CA VAL A 5 29.09 -30.93 11.97
C VAL A 5 29.86 -31.04 10.66
N PRO A 6 29.99 -32.19 10.00
CA PRO A 6 30.73 -32.32 8.75
C PRO A 6 29.87 -31.93 7.55
N PHE A 7 30.50 -31.19 6.65
CA PHE A 7 29.97 -30.76 5.32
C PHE A 7 30.01 -31.96 4.35
N LEU A 8 28.87 -32.34 3.80
CA LEU A 8 28.81 -33.33 2.70
C LEU A 8 29.00 -32.59 1.36
N ALA A 9 30.06 -32.97 0.65
CA ALA A 9 30.35 -32.50 -0.69
C ALA A 9 29.51 -33.26 -1.73
N VAL A 10 28.75 -32.53 -2.56
CA VAL A 10 28.02 -33.07 -3.70
C VAL A 10 28.92 -33.04 -4.94
N GLN A 11 29.13 -34.19 -5.55
CA GLN A 11 29.93 -34.40 -6.77
C GLN A 11 29.09 -34.03 -8.01
N PRO A 12 29.70 -33.46 -9.07
CA PRO A 12 29.00 -33.15 -10.31
C PRO A 12 28.87 -34.38 -11.23
N THR A 13 27.69 -34.61 -11.76
CA THR A 13 27.39 -35.65 -12.76
C THR A 13 27.90 -35.24 -14.15
N ARG A 14 28.63 -36.16 -14.80
CA ARG A 14 29.18 -36.01 -16.17
C ARG A 14 28.07 -36.18 -17.20
N SER A 15 28.00 -35.24 -18.16
CA SER A 15 27.19 -35.33 -19.38
C SER A 15 27.91 -36.11 -20.46
N LEU A 16 27.23 -37.05 -21.12
CA LEU A 16 27.64 -37.77 -22.32
C LEU A 16 27.23 -37.01 -23.60
N PRO A 17 28.02 -37.03 -24.67
CA PRO A 17 27.66 -36.33 -25.91
C PRO A 17 26.74 -37.17 -26.80
N ALA A 18 25.71 -36.55 -27.38
CA ALA A 18 24.85 -37.12 -28.37
C ALA A 18 25.45 -36.98 -29.78
N LEU A 19 25.42 -38.12 -30.50
CA LEU A 19 25.92 -38.33 -31.83
C LEU A 19 24.96 -37.73 -32.88
N VAL A 20 25.39 -36.83 -33.71
CA VAL A 20 24.65 -36.29 -34.86
C VAL A 20 24.76 -37.24 -36.03
N LYS A 21 23.65 -37.76 -36.55
CA LYS A 21 23.57 -38.39 -37.87
C LYS A 21 22.80 -37.47 -38.81
N SER A 22 23.53 -36.97 -39.81
CA SER A 22 22.99 -36.26 -40.97
C SER A 22 22.40 -37.25 -41.96
N THR A 23 21.17 -37.00 -42.43
CA THR A 23 20.64 -37.62 -43.65
C THR A 23 19.92 -36.53 -44.45
N LEU A 24 20.48 -36.19 -45.60
CA LEU A 24 19.89 -35.35 -46.63
C LEU A 24 19.01 -36.26 -47.53
N VAL A 25 17.74 -35.92 -47.75
CA VAL A 25 17.03 -36.21 -49.01
C VAL A 25 15.76 -35.36 -49.13
N GLY A 26 15.55 -34.76 -50.29
CA GLY A 26 14.25 -34.59 -50.91
C GLY A 26 13.59 -33.22 -50.85
N LEU A 27 13.79 -32.52 -51.94
CA LEU A 27 13.06 -31.35 -52.41
C LEU A 27 11.59 -31.69 -52.66
N GLY A 28 10.63 -31.16 -51.90
CA GLY A 28 9.23 -31.24 -52.15
C GLY A 28 8.54 -29.91 -51.81
N MET A 29 8.23 -29.16 -52.87
CA MET A 29 7.51 -27.87 -52.79
C MET A 29 6.03 -28.15 -52.56
N LEU A 30 5.55 -28.01 -51.30
CA LEU A 30 4.13 -27.95 -50.99
C LEU A 30 3.84 -26.58 -50.38
N MET A 31 3.03 -25.79 -51.12
CA MET A 31 2.41 -24.59 -50.56
C MET A 31 1.41 -25.03 -49.47
N GLY A 32 1.85 -24.95 -48.23
CA GLY A 32 0.99 -25.11 -47.05
C GLY A 32 0.49 -23.77 -46.60
N LEU A 33 -0.82 -23.56 -46.70
CA LEU A 33 -1.53 -22.45 -46.05
C LEU A 33 -1.14 -22.45 -44.57
N GLY A 34 -0.38 -21.42 -44.18
CA GLY A 34 -0.02 -21.18 -42.77
C GLY A 34 -1.27 -20.91 -41.96
N GLN A 35 -1.75 -21.92 -41.24
CA GLN A 35 -2.66 -21.71 -40.13
C GLN A 35 -1.86 -20.94 -39.06
N PHE A 36 -2.05 -19.63 -38.95
CA PHE A 36 -1.69 -18.91 -37.76
C PHE A 36 -2.54 -19.47 -36.63
N ALA A 37 -2.00 -20.41 -35.88
CA ALA A 37 -2.52 -20.77 -34.58
C ALA A 37 -2.42 -19.50 -33.71
N THR A 38 -3.52 -18.76 -33.58
CA THR A 38 -3.69 -17.79 -32.50
C THR A 38 -3.57 -18.60 -31.22
N ALA A 39 -2.46 -18.41 -30.50
CA ALA A 39 -2.36 -18.90 -29.14
C ALA A 39 -3.54 -18.28 -28.38
N ALA A 40 -4.51 -19.12 -28.04
CA ALA A 40 -5.56 -18.72 -27.11
C ALA A 40 -4.84 -18.35 -25.80
N GLU A 41 -4.87 -17.06 -25.49
CA GLU A 41 -4.41 -16.56 -24.19
C GLU A 41 -5.24 -17.29 -23.15
N THR A 42 -4.60 -18.26 -22.47
CA THR A 42 -5.27 -18.99 -21.39
C THR A 42 -5.62 -17.97 -20.34
N ALA A 43 -6.90 -17.69 -20.16
CA ALA A 43 -7.37 -16.82 -19.10
C ALA A 43 -6.73 -17.27 -17.78
N ALA A 44 -5.99 -16.37 -17.14
CA ALA A 44 -5.34 -16.68 -15.88
C ALA A 44 -6.39 -17.17 -14.88
N THR A 45 -6.11 -18.25 -14.18
CA THR A 45 -6.99 -18.76 -13.13
C THR A 45 -7.17 -17.65 -12.10
N PRO A 46 -8.39 -17.23 -11.77
CA PRO A 46 -8.60 -16.17 -10.79
C PRO A 46 -8.11 -16.62 -9.40
N HIS A 47 -7.41 -15.73 -8.73
CA HIS A 47 -6.96 -15.90 -7.35
C HIS A 47 -7.74 -14.92 -6.45
N PRO A 48 -8.94 -15.30 -5.94
CA PRO A 48 -9.77 -14.42 -5.15
C PRO A 48 -9.05 -14.05 -3.84
N THR A 49 -9.32 -12.83 -3.33
CA THR A 49 -8.82 -12.38 -2.03
C THR A 49 -9.42 -13.21 -0.89
N ILE A 50 -8.72 -13.27 0.27
CA ILE A 50 -9.24 -13.90 1.50
C ILE A 50 -10.58 -13.26 1.89
N ARG A 51 -10.71 -11.94 1.75
CA ARG A 51 -11.95 -11.20 2.00
C ARG A 51 -13.09 -11.69 1.11
N ALA A 52 -12.86 -11.82 -0.19
CA ALA A 52 -13.85 -12.33 -1.14
C ALA A 52 -14.25 -13.78 -0.83
N MET A 53 -13.27 -14.64 -0.50
CA MET A 53 -13.54 -16.04 -0.09
C MET A 53 -14.35 -16.13 1.21
N SER A 54 -14.20 -15.13 2.09
CA SER A 54 -14.94 -15.02 3.37
C SER A 54 -16.30 -14.33 3.21
N GLY A 55 -16.71 -13.96 1.99
CA GLY A 55 -17.98 -13.27 1.73
C GLY A 55 -17.99 -11.78 2.12
N ALA A 56 -16.82 -11.18 2.36
CA ALA A 56 -16.75 -9.75 2.61
C ALA A 56 -16.94 -8.97 1.31
N GLU A 57 -17.86 -8.03 1.31
CA GLU A 57 -18.11 -7.16 0.17
C GLU A 57 -17.23 -5.92 0.21
N ALA A 58 -16.93 -5.36 -0.97
CA ALA A 58 -16.33 -4.03 -1.05
C ALA A 58 -17.35 -2.99 -0.55
N ILE A 59 -16.81 -1.89 0.02
CA ILE A 59 -17.70 -0.82 0.49
C ILE A 59 -18.47 -0.24 -0.69
N GLY A 60 -19.79 -0.19 -0.58
CA GLY A 60 -20.70 0.28 -1.63
C GLY A 60 -21.31 1.66 -1.34
N ARG A 61 -21.14 2.21 -0.12
CA ARG A 61 -21.69 3.50 0.30
C ARG A 61 -20.95 4.04 1.51
N LEU A 62 -21.11 5.32 1.79
CA LEU A 62 -20.61 5.99 2.99
C LEU A 62 -21.76 6.59 3.80
N ASP A 63 -21.69 6.44 5.12
CA ASP A 63 -22.51 7.22 6.07
C ASP A 63 -21.60 8.29 6.70
N PRO A 64 -21.82 9.58 6.43
CA PRO A 64 -20.94 10.64 6.91
C PRO A 64 -20.89 10.72 8.43
N LYS A 65 -21.93 10.32 9.14
CA LYS A 65 -21.96 10.35 10.60
C LYS A 65 -21.08 9.29 11.26
N THR A 66 -20.79 8.21 10.51
CA THR A 66 -20.00 7.08 11.00
C THR A 66 -18.71 6.87 10.21
N THR A 67 -18.35 7.81 9.32
CA THR A 67 -17.11 7.78 8.52
C THR A 67 -16.13 8.84 9.04
N ALA A 68 -14.83 8.50 9.03
CA ALA A 68 -13.76 9.48 9.23
C ALA A 68 -12.69 9.32 8.13
N LEU A 69 -12.07 10.46 7.75
CA LEU A 69 -10.94 10.51 6.84
C LEU A 69 -9.65 10.67 7.64
N LEU A 70 -8.77 9.66 7.60
CA LEU A 70 -7.42 9.72 8.15
C LEU A 70 -6.43 10.24 7.10
N VAL A 71 -5.74 11.32 7.44
CA VAL A 71 -4.72 11.98 6.61
C VAL A 71 -3.37 11.76 7.29
N ILE A 72 -2.64 10.71 6.85
CA ILE A 72 -1.49 10.19 7.59
C ILE A 72 -0.18 10.78 7.06
N ASP A 73 0.56 11.45 7.95
CA ASP A 73 1.98 11.81 7.83
C ASP A 73 2.37 12.58 6.55
N PHE A 74 1.58 13.52 6.07
CA PHE A 74 2.01 14.44 5.00
C PHE A 74 2.98 15.49 5.55
N GLN A 75 4.16 15.02 6.01
CA GLN A 75 5.20 15.81 6.66
C GLN A 75 6.38 16.08 5.73
N ASN A 76 7.10 17.18 5.97
CA ASN A 76 8.24 17.60 5.16
C ASN A 76 9.36 16.54 5.06
N GLU A 77 9.44 15.59 6.01
CA GLU A 77 10.37 14.46 5.95
C GLU A 77 10.25 13.67 4.65
N TYR A 78 9.04 13.57 4.11
CA TYR A 78 8.73 12.85 2.87
C TYR A 78 8.82 13.70 1.60
N PHE A 79 9.14 14.99 1.71
CA PHE A 79 9.26 15.89 0.57
C PHE A 79 10.67 16.49 0.46
N THR A 80 11.17 17.05 1.55
CA THR A 80 12.47 17.75 1.60
C THR A 80 13.43 17.15 2.64
N GLY A 81 12.99 16.14 3.40
CA GLY A 81 13.79 15.44 4.39
C GLY A 81 14.59 14.28 3.83
N ARG A 82 14.87 13.28 4.67
CA ARG A 82 15.71 12.13 4.33
C ARG A 82 15.00 11.02 3.56
N MET A 83 13.67 11.06 3.50
CA MET A 83 12.87 10.01 2.86
C MET A 83 11.95 10.56 1.76
N PRO A 84 12.49 11.27 0.76
CA PRO A 84 11.66 11.86 -0.29
C PRO A 84 10.89 10.78 -1.04
N ILE A 85 9.59 11.03 -1.26
CA ILE A 85 8.66 10.15 -1.96
C ILE A 85 8.35 10.74 -3.33
N PRO A 86 8.74 10.09 -4.44
CA PRO A 86 8.56 10.66 -5.79
C PRO A 86 7.11 11.05 -6.11
N ASP A 87 6.14 10.20 -5.72
CA ASP A 87 4.71 10.44 -5.97
C ASP A 87 4.01 11.13 -4.78
N GLY A 88 4.76 11.65 -3.80
CA GLY A 88 4.22 12.28 -2.61
C GLY A 88 3.30 13.47 -2.90
N MET A 89 3.67 14.31 -3.88
CA MET A 89 2.82 15.43 -4.29
C MET A 89 1.51 14.99 -4.94
N LYS A 90 1.53 13.96 -5.77
CA LYS A 90 0.33 13.40 -6.39
C LYS A 90 -0.64 12.83 -5.34
N ALA A 91 -0.10 12.11 -4.36
CA ALA A 91 -0.88 11.59 -3.23
C ALA A 91 -1.46 12.74 -2.39
N LEU A 92 -0.70 13.81 -2.16
CA LEU A 92 -1.15 15.01 -1.48
C LEU A 92 -2.32 15.69 -2.20
N GLU A 93 -2.21 15.90 -3.51
CA GLU A 93 -3.27 16.52 -4.33
C GLU A 93 -4.56 15.69 -4.31
N ASN A 94 -4.46 14.37 -4.42
CA ASN A 94 -5.61 13.47 -4.30
C ASN A 94 -6.20 13.48 -2.88
N THR A 95 -5.38 13.54 -1.84
CA THR A 95 -5.86 13.71 -0.46
C THR A 95 -6.61 15.03 -0.29
N GLN A 96 -6.15 16.13 -0.89
CA GLN A 96 -6.89 17.38 -0.88
C GLN A 96 -8.28 17.28 -1.54
N ARG A 97 -8.42 16.47 -2.60
CA ARG A 97 -9.73 16.20 -3.21
C ARG A 97 -10.64 15.45 -2.23
N LEU A 98 -10.10 14.46 -1.49
CA LEU A 98 -10.86 13.74 -0.46
C LEU A 98 -11.20 14.63 0.73
N ILE A 99 -10.34 15.56 1.14
CA ILE A 99 -10.66 16.54 2.18
C ILE A 99 -11.82 17.45 1.72
N LYS A 100 -11.80 17.94 0.47
CA LYS A 100 -12.93 18.71 -0.07
C LYS A 100 -14.23 17.91 -0.13
N PHE A 101 -14.15 16.63 -0.46
CA PHE A 101 -15.30 15.72 -0.41
C PHE A 101 -15.78 15.54 1.03
N ALA A 102 -14.87 15.29 1.97
CA ALA A 102 -15.19 15.14 3.39
C ALA A 102 -15.88 16.40 3.96
N ASP A 103 -15.42 17.60 3.59
CA ASP A 103 -16.05 18.86 3.97
C ASP A 103 -17.49 18.96 3.44
N LYS A 104 -17.68 18.64 2.16
CA LYS A 104 -19.00 18.70 1.51
C LYS A 104 -19.99 17.73 2.18
N GLU A 105 -19.54 16.56 2.50
CA GLU A 105 -20.37 15.49 3.09
C GLU A 105 -20.35 15.48 4.63
N HIS A 106 -19.71 16.45 5.27
CA HIS A 106 -19.58 16.55 6.74
C HIS A 106 -18.88 15.37 7.40
N ILE A 107 -17.96 14.73 6.69
CA ILE A 107 -17.11 13.65 7.21
C ILE A 107 -15.96 14.26 8.03
N GLN A 108 -15.71 13.71 9.22
CA GLN A 108 -14.62 14.17 10.08
C GLN A 108 -13.26 13.93 9.45
N VAL A 109 -12.40 14.95 9.42
CA VAL A 109 -11.00 14.85 8.98
C VAL A 109 -10.08 14.80 10.19
N ILE A 110 -9.15 13.83 10.18
CA ILE A 110 -8.19 13.60 11.25
C ILE A 110 -6.79 13.54 10.63
N HIS A 111 -5.96 14.53 10.90
CA HIS A 111 -4.56 14.52 10.52
C HIS A 111 -3.75 13.74 11.54
N VAL A 112 -2.84 12.90 11.04
CA VAL A 112 -1.89 12.14 11.83
C VAL A 112 -0.49 12.68 11.57
N GLN A 113 0.27 12.93 12.64
CA GLN A 113 1.66 13.39 12.58
C GLN A 113 2.56 12.37 13.29
N HIS A 114 3.54 11.85 12.58
CA HIS A 114 4.59 11.06 13.22
C HIS A 114 5.59 11.99 13.90
N ILE A 115 5.90 11.70 15.15
CA ILE A 115 6.92 12.44 15.92
C ILE A 115 7.93 11.45 16.51
N ALA A 116 9.19 11.90 16.60
CA ALA A 116 10.27 11.18 17.25
C ALA A 116 10.98 12.10 18.24
N PRO A 117 11.70 11.57 19.25
CA PRO A 117 12.44 12.37 20.21
C PRO A 117 13.39 13.38 19.52
N ALA A 118 13.70 14.46 20.22
CA ALA A 118 14.71 15.43 19.79
C ALA A 118 16.04 14.74 19.45
N GLY A 119 16.68 15.14 18.37
CA GLY A 119 17.90 14.55 17.84
C GLY A 119 17.72 13.25 17.06
N ALA A 120 16.50 12.72 16.90
CA ALA A 120 16.25 11.57 16.09
C ALA A 120 16.63 11.80 14.60
N ALA A 121 16.98 10.73 13.91
CA ALA A 121 17.41 10.82 12.50
C ALA A 121 16.32 11.34 11.55
N VAL A 122 15.05 11.06 11.86
CA VAL A 122 13.87 11.43 11.10
C VAL A 122 12.73 11.81 12.06
N PHE A 123 11.86 12.71 11.65
CA PHE A 123 10.70 13.19 12.45
C PHE A 123 11.04 13.78 13.82
N ALA A 124 12.28 14.22 14.04
CA ALA A 124 12.71 14.78 15.31
C ALA A 124 11.89 16.02 15.66
N THR A 125 11.40 16.11 16.90
CA THR A 125 10.55 17.22 17.37
C THR A 125 11.29 18.57 17.40
N ASP A 126 12.61 18.57 17.42
CA ASP A 126 13.48 19.75 17.30
C ASP A 126 13.89 20.08 15.85
N GLY A 127 13.46 19.24 14.87
CA GLY A 127 13.72 19.43 13.45
C GLY A 127 12.58 20.17 12.74
N LYS A 128 12.84 20.58 11.48
CA LYS A 128 11.82 21.21 10.62
C LYS A 128 11.09 20.23 9.73
N THR A 129 11.65 19.05 9.51
CA THR A 129 11.08 18.02 8.61
C THR A 129 9.93 17.26 9.26
N VAL A 130 9.77 17.34 10.59
CA VAL A 130 8.61 16.86 11.32
C VAL A 130 7.34 17.65 11.03
N ASP A 131 7.46 18.91 10.62
CA ASP A 131 6.31 19.75 10.29
C ASP A 131 5.52 19.21 9.10
N PHE A 132 4.22 19.45 9.09
CA PHE A 132 3.38 19.18 7.94
C PHE A 132 3.84 19.93 6.69
N HIS A 133 3.68 19.32 5.53
CA HIS A 133 3.85 20.02 4.26
C HIS A 133 2.92 21.24 4.21
N PRO A 134 3.39 22.41 3.71
CA PRO A 134 2.61 23.65 3.75
C PRO A 134 1.20 23.54 3.19
N LEU A 135 0.99 22.70 2.17
CA LEU A 135 -0.30 22.46 1.52
C LEU A 135 -1.19 21.41 2.23
N MET A 136 -0.71 20.83 3.36
CA MET A 136 -1.43 19.78 4.08
C MET A 136 -1.45 20.01 5.60
N LYS A 137 -1.36 21.26 6.01
CA LYS A 137 -1.49 21.64 7.43
C LYS A 137 -2.92 21.39 7.90
N PRO A 138 -3.11 20.81 9.10
CA PRO A 138 -4.44 20.72 9.73
C PRO A 138 -5.12 22.09 9.81
N ARG A 139 -6.40 22.13 9.51
CA ARG A 139 -7.23 23.34 9.66
C ARG A 139 -7.86 23.38 11.05
N SER A 140 -8.44 24.49 11.45
CA SER A 140 -9.01 24.67 12.80
C SER A 140 -10.14 23.67 13.14
N GLN A 141 -10.87 23.17 12.12
CA GLN A 141 -11.91 22.17 12.29
C GLN A 141 -11.40 20.73 12.27
N ASP A 142 -10.17 20.50 11.81
CA ASP A 142 -9.59 19.16 11.71
C ASP A 142 -9.05 18.71 13.07
N LYS A 143 -9.11 17.41 13.33
CA LYS A 143 -8.41 16.82 14.46
C LYS A 143 -6.94 16.57 14.12
N LEU A 144 -6.09 16.69 15.14
CA LEU A 144 -4.68 16.32 15.07
C LEU A 144 -4.41 15.20 16.08
N VAL A 145 -3.74 14.14 15.62
CA VAL A 145 -3.25 13.04 16.44
C VAL A 145 -1.76 12.86 16.19
N GLN A 146 -0.95 12.91 17.24
CA GLN A 146 0.48 12.65 17.16
C GLN A 146 0.79 11.22 17.56
N LYS A 147 1.58 10.48 16.74
CA LYS A 147 1.97 9.10 16.98
C LYS A 147 3.49 8.95 17.03
N THR A 148 3.95 7.93 17.72
CA THR A 148 5.37 7.55 17.82
C THR A 148 5.66 6.17 17.23
N SER A 149 4.64 5.43 16.81
CA SER A 149 4.73 4.13 16.16
C SER A 149 4.34 4.21 14.68
N VAL A 150 4.64 3.17 13.91
CA VAL A 150 4.24 3.06 12.50
C VAL A 150 2.72 3.15 12.39
N SER A 151 1.98 2.32 13.12
CA SER A 151 0.53 2.44 13.18
C SER A 151 0.11 3.53 14.17
N VAL A 152 -0.89 4.32 13.78
CA VAL A 152 -1.49 5.33 14.67
C VAL A 152 -2.20 4.69 15.85
N PHE A 153 -2.76 3.50 15.68
CA PHE A 153 -3.47 2.80 16.74
C PHE A 153 -2.55 2.24 17.83
N ALA A 154 -1.29 1.93 17.49
CA ALA A 154 -0.34 1.32 18.41
C ALA A 154 0.22 2.27 19.49
N SER A 155 0.14 3.58 19.28
CA SER A 155 0.76 4.58 20.18
C SER A 155 -0.14 5.76 20.53
N THR A 156 -1.44 5.64 20.28
CA THR A 156 -2.42 6.70 20.57
C THR A 156 -3.73 6.08 21.10
N ASP A 157 -4.59 6.93 21.59
CA ASP A 157 -5.97 6.59 22.00
C ASP A 157 -7.00 6.78 20.87
N LEU A 158 -6.56 6.81 19.61
CA LEU A 158 -7.43 7.10 18.46
C LEU A 158 -8.62 6.13 18.38
N ASP A 159 -8.41 4.84 18.66
CA ASP A 159 -9.52 3.86 18.69
C ASP A 159 -10.63 4.27 19.65
N ALA A 160 -10.28 4.65 20.88
CA ALA A 160 -11.25 5.10 21.87
C ALA A 160 -11.97 6.38 21.43
N GLN A 161 -11.24 7.32 20.81
CA GLN A 161 -11.83 8.56 20.29
C GLN A 161 -12.82 8.29 19.15
N LEU A 162 -12.46 7.40 18.20
CA LEU A 162 -13.30 7.02 17.06
C LEU A 162 -14.56 6.28 17.51
N LYS A 163 -14.42 5.31 18.41
CA LYS A 163 -15.56 4.58 19.00
C LYS A 163 -16.50 5.51 19.75
N LYS A 164 -15.98 6.44 20.55
CA LYS A 164 -16.77 7.46 21.22
C LYS A 164 -17.53 8.36 20.25
N ALA A 165 -16.95 8.65 19.08
CA ALA A 165 -17.59 9.42 18.02
C ALA A 165 -18.55 8.59 17.15
N GLY A 166 -18.68 7.27 17.37
CA GLY A 166 -19.54 6.37 16.61
C GLY A 166 -19.00 6.04 15.22
N VAL A 167 -17.70 6.26 14.97
CA VAL A 167 -17.08 5.96 13.68
C VAL A 167 -17.02 4.45 13.47
N LYS A 168 -17.39 4.02 12.27
CA LYS A 168 -17.36 2.63 11.79
C LYS A 168 -16.53 2.45 10.55
N THR A 169 -16.43 3.48 9.71
CA THR A 169 -15.70 3.43 8.43
C THR A 169 -14.53 4.40 8.47
N LEU A 170 -13.36 3.93 8.01
CA LEU A 170 -12.15 4.74 7.89
C LEU A 170 -11.70 4.82 6.45
N ILE A 171 -11.71 6.02 5.87
CA ILE A 171 -11.01 6.32 4.62
C ILE A 171 -9.58 6.70 5.01
N ILE A 172 -8.59 5.97 4.51
CA ILE A 172 -7.19 6.14 4.86
C ILE A 172 -6.40 6.67 3.65
N THR A 173 -5.71 7.78 3.85
CA THR A 173 -4.77 8.38 2.91
C THR A 173 -3.43 8.62 3.60
N GLY A 174 -2.36 8.82 2.83
CA GLY A 174 -1.11 9.24 3.45
C GLY A 174 0.16 8.54 2.99
N LEU A 175 1.20 8.76 3.75
CA LEU A 175 2.56 8.33 3.51
C LEU A 175 3.10 7.53 4.72
N MET A 176 3.88 6.46 4.54
CA MET A 176 4.11 5.69 3.32
C MET A 176 3.10 4.54 3.20
N THR A 177 2.71 4.18 1.97
CA THR A 177 1.74 3.10 1.72
C THR A 177 2.09 1.82 2.46
N HIS A 178 3.33 1.33 2.33
CA HIS A 178 3.80 0.06 2.92
C HIS A 178 4.08 0.13 4.44
N ALA A 179 4.01 1.30 5.04
CA ALA A 179 4.33 1.49 6.45
C ALA A 179 3.13 2.04 7.22
N CYS A 180 3.03 3.36 7.39
CA CYS A 180 2.02 3.96 8.27
C CYS A 180 0.59 3.75 7.77
N VAL A 181 0.36 3.75 6.45
CA VAL A 181 -0.95 3.46 5.86
C VAL A 181 -1.32 1.99 6.06
N ALA A 182 -0.46 1.05 5.64
CA ALA A 182 -0.69 -0.38 5.82
C ALA A 182 -0.78 -0.75 7.31
N GLY A 183 0.05 -0.14 8.17
CA GLY A 183 -0.02 -0.33 9.61
C GLY A 183 -1.36 0.10 10.20
N ALA A 184 -1.87 1.27 9.79
CA ALA A 184 -3.18 1.73 10.21
C ALA A 184 -4.31 0.81 9.73
N ALA A 185 -4.26 0.35 8.47
CA ALA A 185 -5.27 -0.57 7.92
C ALA A 185 -5.29 -1.91 8.63
N ARG A 186 -4.12 -2.51 8.90
CA ARG A 186 -3.98 -3.78 9.62
C ARG A 186 -4.54 -3.72 11.03
N ASP A 187 -4.31 -2.61 11.74
CA ASP A 187 -4.79 -2.47 13.11
C ASP A 187 -6.28 -2.09 13.16
N ALA A 188 -6.76 -1.28 12.21
CA ALA A 188 -8.15 -0.86 12.16
C ALA A 188 -9.12 -2.01 11.90
N ALA A 189 -8.79 -2.94 11.01
CA ALA A 189 -9.67 -4.05 10.64
C ALA A 189 -10.06 -4.95 11.83
N PRO A 190 -9.11 -5.48 12.65
CA PRO A 190 -9.47 -6.27 13.82
C PRO A 190 -10.11 -5.46 14.95
N LEU A 191 -9.98 -4.12 14.95
CA LEU A 191 -10.70 -3.24 15.87
C LEU A 191 -12.18 -3.04 15.46
N GLY A 192 -12.60 -3.59 14.31
CA GLY A 192 -13.97 -3.59 13.83
C GLY A 192 -14.33 -2.43 12.89
N TYR A 193 -13.36 -1.75 12.31
CA TYR A 193 -13.60 -0.71 11.31
C TYR A 193 -13.70 -1.29 9.90
N ASP A 194 -14.63 -0.78 9.11
CA ASP A 194 -14.62 -0.91 7.66
C ASP A 194 -13.53 0.01 7.09
N VAL A 195 -12.48 -0.60 6.54
CA VAL A 195 -11.30 0.12 6.04
C VAL A 195 -11.40 0.35 4.53
N VAL A 196 -11.15 1.57 4.10
CA VAL A 196 -11.02 1.98 2.69
C VAL A 196 -9.71 2.73 2.51
N VAL A 197 -8.77 2.16 1.76
CA VAL A 197 -7.52 2.85 1.43
C VAL A 197 -7.63 3.49 0.05
N ALA A 198 -7.34 4.79 -0.02
CA ALA A 198 -7.31 5.54 -1.27
C ALA A 198 -5.98 5.27 -2.00
N SER A 199 -5.99 4.38 -3.01
CA SER A 199 -4.79 3.90 -3.68
C SER A 199 -3.90 5.00 -4.27
N ASP A 200 -4.51 6.00 -4.90
CA ASP A 200 -3.83 7.13 -5.54
C ASP A 200 -3.64 8.36 -4.61
N ALA A 201 -4.15 8.30 -3.38
CA ALA A 201 -3.91 9.25 -2.31
C ALA A 201 -2.91 8.70 -1.26
N THR A 202 -2.21 7.63 -1.61
CA THR A 202 -1.09 7.06 -0.86
C THR A 202 0.13 6.93 -1.78
N ALA A 203 1.32 6.97 -1.22
CA ALA A 203 2.57 6.80 -1.98
C ALA A 203 3.68 6.25 -1.10
N THR A 204 4.73 5.73 -1.73
CA THR A 204 5.92 5.25 -1.05
C THR A 204 7.19 5.51 -1.86
N ARG A 205 8.34 5.13 -1.32
CA ARG A 205 9.66 5.21 -1.94
C ARG A 205 10.22 3.83 -2.23
N ALA A 206 11.23 3.75 -3.08
CA ALA A 206 12.03 2.54 -3.21
C ALA A 206 12.85 2.28 -1.93
N ILE A 207 13.14 1.01 -1.66
CA ILE A 207 14.04 0.60 -0.58
C ILE A 207 15.12 -0.33 -1.11
N THR A 208 16.32 -0.25 -0.53
CA THR A 208 17.36 -1.25 -0.74
C THR A 208 17.45 -2.13 0.50
N ARG A 209 17.30 -3.43 0.30
CA ARG A 209 17.35 -4.43 1.37
C ARG A 209 18.78 -4.64 1.84
N ILE A 210 18.95 -5.30 2.98
CA ILE A 210 20.28 -5.61 3.54
C ILE A 210 21.13 -6.49 2.63
N ASP A 211 20.49 -7.29 1.77
CA ASP A 211 21.16 -8.12 0.76
C ASP A 211 21.57 -7.36 -0.52
N GLY A 212 21.39 -6.04 -0.54
CA GLY A 212 21.70 -5.14 -1.65
C GLY A 212 20.64 -5.08 -2.76
N ARG A 213 19.61 -5.92 -2.74
CA ARG A 213 18.53 -5.88 -3.74
C ARG A 213 17.59 -4.71 -3.47
N SER A 214 17.24 -3.98 -4.51
CA SER A 214 16.27 -2.90 -4.42
C SER A 214 14.88 -3.39 -4.78
N VAL A 215 13.88 -2.88 -4.05
CA VAL A 215 12.46 -2.97 -4.39
C VAL A 215 12.04 -1.59 -4.85
N SER A 216 11.48 -1.49 -6.04
CA SER A 216 11.01 -0.22 -6.58
C SER A 216 9.83 0.34 -5.79
N LYS A 217 9.58 1.64 -5.92
CA LYS A 217 8.42 2.27 -5.29
C LYS A 217 7.10 1.65 -5.74
N ASP A 218 7.00 1.27 -7.01
CA ASP A 218 5.77 0.73 -7.60
C ASP A 218 5.52 -0.70 -7.13
N GLU A 219 6.55 -1.56 -7.09
CA GLU A 219 6.43 -2.91 -6.51
C GLU A 219 6.01 -2.85 -5.06
N LEU A 220 6.65 -1.99 -4.26
CA LEU A 220 6.36 -1.87 -2.84
C LEU A 220 4.97 -1.28 -2.57
N HIS A 221 4.56 -0.28 -3.37
CA HIS A 221 3.23 0.32 -3.30
C HIS A 221 2.14 -0.70 -3.64
N ASN A 222 2.26 -1.36 -4.80
CA ASN A 222 1.27 -2.32 -5.27
C ASN A 222 1.18 -3.55 -4.36
N SER A 223 2.32 -4.05 -3.85
CA SER A 223 2.31 -5.17 -2.89
C SER A 223 1.60 -4.81 -1.59
N ALA A 224 1.80 -3.60 -1.07
CA ALA A 224 1.13 -3.15 0.14
C ALA A 224 -0.38 -2.96 -0.07
N LEU A 225 -0.79 -2.42 -1.22
CA LEU A 225 -2.21 -2.28 -1.56
C LEU A 225 -2.87 -3.66 -1.77
N ALA A 226 -2.20 -4.60 -2.44
CA ALA A 226 -2.69 -5.96 -2.62
C ALA A 226 -2.89 -6.69 -1.28
N GLU A 227 -1.95 -6.55 -0.34
CA GLU A 227 -2.08 -7.09 1.01
C GLU A 227 -3.29 -6.52 1.76
N ILE A 228 -3.48 -5.19 1.67
CA ILE A 228 -4.63 -4.53 2.31
C ILE A 228 -5.93 -5.05 1.71
N GLU A 229 -6.03 -5.14 0.38
CA GLU A 229 -7.22 -5.61 -0.32
C GLU A 229 -7.51 -7.08 -0.04
N ASP A 230 -6.46 -7.91 0.05
CA ASP A 230 -6.59 -9.32 0.36
C ASP A 230 -7.24 -9.57 1.72
N THR A 231 -6.87 -8.77 2.76
CA THR A 231 -7.15 -9.14 4.16
C THR A 231 -7.87 -8.07 4.98
N PHE A 232 -7.56 -6.76 4.78
CA PHE A 232 -7.88 -5.74 5.77
C PHE A 232 -8.94 -4.73 5.35
N GLY A 233 -9.14 -4.48 4.06
CA GLY A 233 -10.06 -3.44 3.63
C GLY A 233 -10.26 -3.37 2.13
N SER A 234 -11.07 -2.42 1.70
CA SER A 234 -11.24 -2.08 0.29
C SER A 234 -10.11 -1.15 -0.17
N VAL A 235 -9.65 -1.32 -1.40
CA VAL A 235 -8.69 -0.43 -2.05
C VAL A 235 -9.39 0.24 -3.24
N LEU A 236 -9.59 1.54 -3.16
CA LEU A 236 -10.31 2.32 -4.17
C LEU A 236 -9.47 3.55 -4.57
N SER A 237 -9.64 4.04 -5.78
CA SER A 237 -9.08 5.34 -6.16
C SER A 237 -9.85 6.49 -5.50
N THR A 238 -9.23 7.66 -5.40
CA THR A 238 -9.88 8.90 -4.97
C THR A 238 -11.21 9.16 -5.71
N SER A 239 -11.21 8.95 -7.02
CA SER A 239 -12.41 9.16 -7.84
C SER A 239 -13.52 8.15 -7.55
N GLN A 240 -13.17 6.88 -7.28
CA GLN A 240 -14.15 5.86 -6.87
C GLN A 240 -14.75 6.18 -5.51
N ILE A 241 -13.92 6.61 -4.53
CA ILE A 241 -14.42 7.00 -3.20
C ILE A 241 -15.39 8.18 -3.29
N ILE A 242 -15.04 9.23 -4.07
CA ILE A 242 -15.90 10.40 -4.26
C ILE A 242 -17.22 10.05 -4.97
N ALA A 243 -17.23 9.00 -5.79
CA ALA A 243 -18.42 8.52 -6.50
C ALA A 243 -19.31 7.59 -5.67
N LEU A 244 -18.89 7.17 -4.48
CA LEU A 244 -19.72 6.34 -3.61
C LEU A 244 -20.99 7.10 -3.18
N PRO A 245 -22.16 6.44 -3.15
CA PRO A 245 -23.36 7.01 -2.54
C PRO A 245 -23.10 7.42 -1.09
N VAL A 246 -23.58 8.59 -0.70
CA VAL A 246 -23.52 9.13 0.68
C VAL A 246 -24.93 9.27 1.20
N ASN A 247 -25.27 8.63 2.31
CA ASN A 247 -26.63 8.56 2.87
C ASN A 247 -26.63 8.93 4.36
#